data_44dc5d5bfb6398b371cc7f639446f718
#
_entry.id   44dc5d5bfb6398b371cc7f639446f718
#
_cell.length_a   1.000
_cell.length_b   1.000
_cell.length_c   1.000
_cell.angle_alpha   90.00
_cell.angle_beta   90.00
_cell.angle_gamma   90.00
#
_symmetry.space_group_name_H-M   'P 1'
#
loop_
_entity.id
_entity.type
_entity.pdbx_description
1 polymer ?
#
loop_
_entity_poly.entity_id
_entity_poly.type
_entity_poly.pdbx_seq_one_letter_code
_entity_poly.pdbx_strand_id
1 'polypeptide(L)'
;MRPERNNISIYNPQWLAGFTSGEGSFGVKVRNPKENSKAFIELIFQINQHVRDKQLIACIAEYLECGNIYKHSLNAVVYRVSKRSDLTERVIPFFIKYPILGIKALDFKDFCSLAELISNKAHYTEEGLDQIIRIKANMNTGRILEG
;
A
#
# COMPACT_ATOMS: atom_id res chain seq x y z
N MET A 1 34.87 -2.42 11.58
CA MET A 1 34.10 -1.43 10.89
C MET A 1 32.92 -2.07 10.16
N ARG A 2 31.82 -1.41 10.14
CA ARG A 2 30.59 -1.93 9.58
C ARG A 2 30.04 -0.99 8.52
N PRO A 3 30.82 -0.69 7.49
CA PRO A 3 30.45 0.36 6.55
C PRO A 3 29.20 0.03 5.75
N GLU A 4 29.03 -1.23 5.45
CA GLU A 4 27.93 -1.65 4.57
C GLU A 4 26.58 -1.34 5.16
N ARG A 5 26.46 -1.52 6.45
CA ARG A 5 25.22 -1.29 7.14
C ARG A 5 24.73 0.16 6.96
N ASN A 6 25.68 1.10 7.01
CA ASN A 6 25.35 2.49 6.92
C ASN A 6 25.23 2.97 5.48
N ASN A 7 25.58 2.11 4.54
CA ASN A 7 25.57 2.46 3.12
C ASN A 7 24.45 1.81 2.35
N ILE A 8 23.53 1.14 3.06
CA ILE A 8 22.37 0.57 2.40
C ILE A 8 21.50 1.73 1.93
N SER A 9 21.25 1.78 0.64
CA SER A 9 20.38 2.77 0.08
C SER A 9 19.75 2.21 -1.19
N ILE A 10 18.65 2.86 -1.60
CA ILE A 10 17.94 2.43 -2.79
C ILE A 10 18.37 3.32 -3.93
N TYR A 11 19.28 2.81 -4.76
CA TYR A 11 19.78 3.54 -5.91
C TYR A 11 18.95 3.33 -7.15
N ASN A 12 18.26 2.19 -7.23
CA ASN A 12 17.49 1.85 -8.41
C ASN A 12 16.02 1.74 -8.05
N PRO A 13 15.20 2.69 -8.48
CA PRO A 13 13.77 2.64 -8.17
C PRO A 13 13.08 1.42 -8.77
N GLN A 14 13.58 0.88 -9.87
CA GLN A 14 13.03 -0.35 -10.45
C GLN A 14 13.19 -1.53 -9.49
N TRP A 15 14.26 -1.52 -8.70
CA TRP A 15 14.45 -2.56 -7.70
C TRP A 15 13.33 -2.52 -6.66
N LEU A 16 12.96 -1.32 -6.21
CA LEU A 16 11.88 -1.20 -5.23
C LEU A 16 10.55 -1.66 -5.81
N ALA A 17 10.27 -1.32 -7.08
CA ALA A 17 9.06 -1.80 -7.73
C ALA A 17 9.03 -3.31 -7.82
N GLY A 18 10.17 -3.93 -8.17
CA GLY A 18 10.28 -5.39 -8.22
C GLY A 18 10.10 -6.04 -6.85
N PHE A 19 10.76 -5.48 -5.85
CA PHE A 19 10.63 -5.98 -4.47
C PHE A 19 9.18 -5.89 -3.99
N THR A 20 8.51 -4.79 -4.28
CA THR A 20 7.11 -4.59 -3.92
C THR A 20 6.21 -5.56 -4.65
N SER A 21 6.53 -5.89 -5.91
CA SER A 21 5.77 -6.88 -6.67
C SER A 21 5.75 -8.24 -5.98
N GLY A 22 6.81 -8.56 -5.23
CA GLY A 22 6.87 -9.80 -4.48
C GLY A 22 6.35 -9.69 -3.04
N GLU A 23 6.73 -8.63 -2.35
CA GLU A 23 6.57 -8.54 -0.91
C GLU A 23 5.56 -7.51 -0.43
N GLY A 24 5.12 -6.61 -1.30
CA GLY A 24 4.20 -5.55 -0.91
C GLY A 24 2.75 -5.96 -1.02
N SER A 25 1.88 -5.15 -0.45
CA SER A 25 0.45 -5.33 -0.62
C SER A 25 -0.26 -3.98 -0.60
N PHE A 26 -1.38 -3.92 -1.33
CA PHE A 26 -2.26 -2.78 -1.40
C PHE A 26 -3.62 -3.22 -0.89
N GLY A 27 -4.10 -2.57 0.13
CA GLY A 27 -5.35 -2.99 0.75
C GLY A 27 -6.25 -1.82 1.08
N VAL A 28 -7.47 -2.14 1.45
CA VAL A 28 -8.45 -1.16 1.86
C VAL A 28 -9.27 -1.71 3.00
N LYS A 29 -9.50 -0.88 4.01
CA LYS A 29 -10.42 -1.21 5.09
C LYS A 29 -11.65 -0.33 4.92
N VAL A 30 -12.80 -0.97 4.99
CA VAL A 30 -14.09 -0.28 4.88
C VAL A 30 -14.86 -0.51 6.17
N ARG A 31 -15.23 0.59 6.82
CA ARG A 31 -16.13 0.53 7.96
C ARG A 31 -17.44 1.15 7.52
N ASN A 32 -18.51 0.35 7.58
CA ASN A 32 -19.82 0.83 7.20
C ASN A 32 -20.27 1.95 8.14
N PRO A 33 -21.01 2.94 7.63
CA PRO A 33 -21.45 4.03 8.47
C PRO A 33 -22.46 3.53 9.53
N LYS A 34 -22.27 4.02 10.75
CA LYS A 34 -23.27 3.89 11.77
C LYS A 34 -24.28 4.99 11.55
N GLU A 35 -25.41 4.88 12.24
CA GLU A 35 -26.44 5.91 12.15
C GLU A 35 -25.81 7.28 12.35
N ASN A 36 -26.09 8.20 11.43
CA ASN A 36 -25.62 9.58 11.44
C ASN A 36 -24.10 9.77 11.28
N SER A 37 -23.38 8.75 10.83
CA SER A 37 -21.97 8.89 10.56
C SER A 37 -21.66 8.49 9.13
N LYS A 38 -20.53 8.99 8.63
CA LYS A 38 -20.08 8.69 7.28
C LYS A 38 -19.24 7.42 7.25
N ALA A 39 -19.20 6.78 6.09
CA ALA A 39 -18.34 5.61 5.93
C ALA A 39 -16.88 5.99 6.16
N PHE A 40 -16.16 5.08 6.81
CA PHE A 40 -14.72 5.23 7.01
C PHE A 40 -13.99 4.29 6.06
N ILE A 41 -13.12 4.87 5.25
CA ILE A 41 -12.32 4.11 4.28
C ILE A 41 -10.86 4.41 4.54
N GLU A 42 -10.08 3.35 4.73
CA GLU A 42 -8.64 3.50 4.92
C GLU A 42 -7.90 2.70 3.87
N LEU A 43 -7.07 3.38 3.08
CA LEU A 43 -6.18 2.73 2.12
C LEU A 43 -4.85 2.45 2.81
N ILE A 44 -4.29 1.28 2.55
CA ILE A 44 -3.07 0.84 3.21
C ILE A 44 -2.12 0.24 2.19
N PHE A 45 -0.92 0.79 2.14
CA PHE A 45 0.21 0.16 1.45
C PHE A 45 1.14 -0.39 2.52
N GLN A 46 1.55 -1.65 2.40
CA GLN A 46 2.45 -2.20 3.39
C GLN A 46 3.39 -3.26 2.80
N ILE A 47 4.51 -3.41 3.48
CA ILE A 47 5.51 -4.43 3.17
C ILE A 47 5.83 -5.14 4.48
N ASN A 48 5.66 -6.47 4.51
CA ASN A 48 6.01 -7.29 5.65
C ASN A 48 7.34 -7.97 5.40
N GLN A 49 8.22 -7.98 6.40
CA GLN A 49 9.50 -8.64 6.28
C GLN A 49 9.95 -9.26 7.59
N HIS A 50 10.87 -10.20 7.49
CA HIS A 50 11.51 -10.76 8.66
C HIS A 50 12.33 -9.67 9.35
N VAL A 51 12.40 -9.73 10.68
CA VAL A 51 13.09 -8.70 11.46
C VAL A 51 14.57 -8.55 11.09
N ARG A 52 15.19 -9.60 10.56
CA ARG A 52 16.59 -9.52 10.11
C ARG A 52 16.78 -8.55 8.95
N ASP A 53 15.73 -8.23 8.21
CA ASP A 53 15.77 -7.27 7.13
C ASP A 53 15.23 -5.90 7.53
N LYS A 54 15.19 -5.64 8.84
CA LYS A 54 14.67 -4.39 9.39
C LYS A 54 15.39 -3.17 8.80
N GLN A 55 16.68 -3.29 8.57
CA GLN A 55 17.47 -2.19 8.05
C GLN A 55 17.09 -1.86 6.61
N LEU A 56 16.79 -2.89 5.80
CA LEU A 56 16.30 -2.70 4.45
C LEU A 56 14.95 -1.98 4.47
N ILE A 57 14.06 -2.38 5.36
CA ILE A 57 12.76 -1.76 5.51
C ILE A 57 12.92 -0.29 5.90
N ALA A 58 13.85 0.02 6.81
CA ALA A 58 14.13 1.41 7.18
C ALA A 58 14.59 2.22 5.97
N CYS A 59 15.39 1.63 5.09
CA CYS A 59 15.84 2.30 3.89
C CYS A 59 14.69 2.61 2.92
N ILE A 60 13.73 1.71 2.83
CA ILE A 60 12.55 1.92 1.99
C ILE A 60 11.73 3.09 2.53
N ALA A 61 11.51 3.13 3.84
CA ALA A 61 10.76 4.22 4.48
C ALA A 61 11.44 5.56 4.23
N GLU A 62 12.76 5.59 4.37
CA GLU A 62 13.54 6.81 4.12
C GLU A 62 13.48 7.22 2.65
N TYR A 63 13.58 6.26 1.76
CA TYR A 63 13.55 6.52 0.33
C TYR A 63 12.21 7.11 -0.12
N LEU A 64 11.10 6.57 0.37
CA LEU A 64 9.77 7.07 0.03
C LEU A 64 9.38 8.29 0.86
N GLU A 65 10.13 8.58 1.91
CA GLU A 65 9.94 9.75 2.78
C GLU A 65 8.58 9.78 3.45
N CYS A 66 8.06 8.61 3.78
CA CYS A 66 6.76 8.51 4.45
C CYS A 66 6.60 7.15 5.11
N GLY A 67 5.52 7.02 5.88
CA GLY A 67 5.16 5.75 6.50
C GLY A 67 5.82 5.50 7.83
N ASN A 68 5.46 4.38 8.44
CA ASN A 68 5.96 3.97 9.75
C ASN A 68 6.32 2.51 9.74
N ILE A 69 7.21 2.13 10.64
CA ILE A 69 7.63 0.76 10.80
C ILE A 69 7.14 0.28 12.15
N TYR A 70 6.45 -0.86 12.14
CA TYR A 70 5.88 -1.44 13.34
C TYR A 70 6.44 -2.84 13.55
N LYS A 71 6.56 -3.23 14.81
CA LYS A 71 6.84 -4.60 15.14
C LYS A 71 5.54 -5.39 14.99
N HIS A 72 5.53 -6.37 14.10
CA HIS A 72 4.33 -7.17 13.85
C HIS A 72 4.28 -8.40 14.75
N SER A 73 5.45 -9.04 14.96
CA SER A 73 5.59 -10.18 15.84
C SER A 73 7.04 -10.22 16.29
N LEU A 74 7.40 -11.27 17.05
CA LEU A 74 8.78 -11.41 17.51
C LEU A 74 9.78 -11.39 16.35
N ASN A 75 9.41 -11.96 15.23
CA ASN A 75 10.31 -12.14 14.09
C ASN A 75 9.94 -11.32 12.85
N ALA A 76 8.95 -10.46 12.94
CA ALA A 76 8.47 -9.74 11.77
C ALA A 76 8.27 -8.26 12.04
N VAL A 77 8.57 -7.46 11.01
CA VAL A 77 8.31 -6.02 11.00
C VAL A 77 7.44 -5.69 9.81
N VAL A 78 6.65 -4.64 9.92
CA VAL A 78 5.81 -4.16 8.83
C VAL A 78 6.08 -2.68 8.59
N TYR A 79 6.28 -2.33 7.34
CA TYR A 79 6.30 -0.94 6.89
C TYR A 79 4.93 -0.63 6.35
N ARG A 80 4.31 0.43 6.85
CA ARG A 80 2.93 0.76 6.48
C ARG A 80 2.79 2.24 6.18
N VAL A 81 2.10 2.54 5.08
CA VAL A 81 1.71 3.88 4.71
C VAL A 81 0.19 3.90 4.61
N SER A 82 -0.46 4.71 5.42
CA SER A 82 -1.92 4.82 5.41
C SER A 82 -2.40 6.27 5.40
N LYS A 83 -1.52 7.23 5.63
CA LYS A 83 -1.89 8.64 5.52
C LYS A 83 -2.19 8.95 4.07
N ARG A 84 -3.40 9.48 3.82
CA ARG A 84 -3.86 9.68 2.45
C ARG A 84 -2.94 10.56 1.62
N SER A 85 -2.46 11.66 2.19
CA SER A 85 -1.55 12.54 1.46
C SER A 85 -0.25 11.84 1.08
N ASP A 86 0.27 10.98 1.95
CA ASP A 86 1.49 10.23 1.64
C ASP A 86 1.23 9.23 0.51
N LEU A 87 0.06 8.60 0.52
CA LEU A 87 -0.29 7.66 -0.54
C LEU A 87 -0.44 8.36 -1.88
N THR A 88 -1.12 9.50 -1.92
CA THR A 88 -1.38 10.22 -3.16
C THR A 88 -0.18 11.01 -3.66
N GLU A 89 0.70 11.43 -2.79
CA GLU A 89 1.84 12.27 -3.16
C GLU A 89 3.16 11.51 -3.27
N ARG A 90 3.29 10.37 -2.61
CA ARG A 90 4.54 9.60 -2.58
C ARG A 90 4.41 8.22 -3.19
N VAL A 91 3.51 7.40 -2.64
CA VAL A 91 3.43 5.99 -3.01
C VAL A 91 2.86 5.80 -4.41
N ILE A 92 1.69 6.35 -4.67
CA ILE A 92 1.03 6.16 -5.96
C ILE A 92 1.86 6.73 -7.11
N PRO A 93 2.35 7.98 -7.03
CA PRO A 93 3.19 8.50 -8.12
C PRO A 93 4.44 7.67 -8.38
N PHE A 94 5.04 7.13 -7.31
CA PHE A 94 6.22 6.30 -7.46
C PHE A 94 5.93 5.06 -8.31
N PHE A 95 4.85 4.34 -7.99
CA PHE A 95 4.54 3.11 -8.71
C PHE A 95 3.85 3.34 -10.05
N ILE A 96 3.36 4.54 -10.30
CA ILE A 96 2.95 4.90 -11.66
C ILE A 96 4.20 5.04 -12.54
N LYS A 97 5.24 5.67 -12.03
CA LYS A 97 6.48 5.86 -12.76
C LYS A 97 7.28 4.55 -12.89
N TYR A 98 7.30 3.74 -11.84
CA TYR A 98 8.02 2.47 -11.80
C TYR A 98 7.02 1.36 -11.52
N PRO A 99 6.42 0.78 -12.57
CA PRO A 99 5.25 -0.09 -12.40
C PRO A 99 5.53 -1.39 -11.65
N ILE A 100 4.54 -1.77 -10.87
CA ILE A 100 4.46 -3.07 -10.25
C ILE A 100 4.10 -4.10 -11.31
N LEU A 101 4.71 -5.27 -11.22
CA LEU A 101 4.47 -6.34 -12.18
C LEU A 101 3.68 -7.47 -11.54
N GLY A 102 3.06 -8.27 -12.39
CA GLY A 102 2.33 -9.44 -11.95
C GLY A 102 0.94 -9.11 -11.45
N ILE A 103 0.39 -10.03 -10.65
CA ILE A 103 -0.98 -9.91 -10.17
C ILE A 103 -1.19 -8.68 -9.29
N LYS A 104 -0.15 -8.26 -8.58
CA LYS A 104 -0.25 -7.07 -7.72
C LYS A 104 -0.39 -5.78 -8.50
N ALA A 105 -0.07 -5.79 -9.80
CA ALA A 105 -0.34 -4.63 -10.66
C ALA A 105 -1.84 -4.35 -10.73
N LEU A 106 -2.66 -5.39 -10.69
CA LEU A 106 -4.11 -5.23 -10.70
C LEU A 106 -4.60 -4.67 -9.37
N ASP A 107 -4.01 -5.12 -8.26
CA ASP A 107 -4.34 -4.58 -6.95
C ASP A 107 -3.93 -3.13 -6.84
N PHE A 108 -2.78 -2.77 -7.39
CA PHE A 108 -2.35 -1.38 -7.41
C PHE A 108 -3.31 -0.51 -8.24
N LYS A 109 -3.75 -1.01 -9.39
CA LYS A 109 -4.71 -0.29 -10.22
C LYS A 109 -6.02 -0.04 -9.46
N ASP A 110 -6.51 -1.05 -8.76
CA ASP A 110 -7.71 -0.93 -7.94
C ASP A 110 -7.48 0.06 -6.79
N PHE A 111 -6.30 0.02 -6.19
CA PHE A 111 -5.90 0.94 -5.13
C PHE A 111 -5.96 2.39 -5.62
N CYS A 112 -5.46 2.65 -6.83
CA CYS A 112 -5.50 3.99 -7.42
C CYS A 112 -6.95 4.43 -7.70
N SER A 113 -7.78 3.52 -8.17
CA SER A 113 -9.20 3.82 -8.39
C SER A 113 -9.90 4.18 -7.10
N LEU A 114 -9.61 3.44 -6.02
CA LEU A 114 -10.15 3.75 -4.70
C LEU A 114 -9.69 5.10 -4.19
N ALA A 115 -8.42 5.43 -4.39
CA ALA A 115 -7.89 6.72 -3.98
C ALA A 115 -8.60 7.86 -4.68
N GLU A 116 -8.90 7.71 -5.97
CA GLU A 116 -9.61 8.72 -6.73
C GLU A 116 -11.06 8.86 -6.25
N LEU A 117 -11.73 7.75 -6.02
CA LEU A 117 -13.11 7.79 -5.51
C LEU A 117 -13.17 8.48 -4.15
N ILE A 118 -12.24 8.19 -3.27
CA ILE A 118 -12.20 8.80 -1.94
C ILE A 118 -11.90 10.30 -2.06
N SER A 119 -11.00 10.69 -2.94
CA SER A 119 -10.67 12.10 -3.15
C SER A 119 -11.89 12.89 -3.64
N ASN A 120 -12.75 12.25 -4.41
CA ASN A 120 -13.98 12.84 -4.90
C ASN A 120 -15.14 12.68 -3.92
N LYS A 121 -14.86 12.17 -2.71
CA LYS A 121 -15.86 11.95 -1.66
C LYS A 121 -16.99 11.01 -2.08
N ALA A 122 -16.69 10.11 -3.00
CA ALA A 122 -17.69 9.15 -3.48
C ALA A 122 -18.18 8.22 -2.38
N HIS A 123 -17.34 7.97 -1.37
CA HIS A 123 -17.71 7.11 -0.23
C HIS A 123 -18.78 7.73 0.68
N TYR A 124 -19.15 8.99 0.43
CA TYR A 124 -20.24 9.63 1.17
C TYR A 124 -21.58 9.44 0.49
N THR A 125 -21.60 8.82 -0.69
CA THR A 125 -22.82 8.47 -1.38
C THR A 125 -23.02 6.95 -1.33
N GLU A 126 -24.26 6.51 -1.39
CA GLU A 126 -24.56 5.07 -1.39
C GLU A 126 -23.97 4.38 -2.61
N GLU A 127 -24.11 4.98 -3.79
CA GLU A 127 -23.58 4.41 -5.02
C GLU A 127 -22.06 4.32 -5.00
N GLY A 128 -21.40 5.37 -4.52
CA GLY A 128 -19.94 5.39 -4.45
C GLY A 128 -19.43 4.39 -3.44
N LEU A 129 -20.08 4.27 -2.29
CA LEU A 129 -19.69 3.28 -1.30
C LEU A 129 -19.85 1.86 -1.83
N ASP A 130 -20.95 1.59 -2.53
CA ASP A 130 -21.17 0.27 -3.14
C ASP A 130 -20.08 -0.05 -4.17
N GLN A 131 -19.67 0.93 -4.95
CA GLN A 131 -18.59 0.76 -5.92
C GLN A 131 -17.28 0.41 -5.21
N ILE A 132 -16.96 1.10 -4.12
CA ILE A 132 -15.76 0.85 -3.33
C ILE A 132 -15.78 -0.57 -2.77
N ILE A 133 -16.92 -0.99 -2.24
CA ILE A 133 -17.06 -2.34 -1.68
C ILE A 133 -16.86 -3.40 -2.75
N ARG A 134 -17.38 -3.17 -3.96
CA ARG A 134 -17.18 -4.10 -5.07
C ARG A 134 -15.72 -4.18 -5.50
N ILE A 135 -15.02 -3.06 -5.55
CA ILE A 135 -13.60 -3.05 -5.88
C ILE A 135 -12.82 -3.82 -4.82
N LYS A 136 -13.12 -3.55 -3.53
CA LYS A 136 -12.46 -4.25 -2.43
C LYS A 136 -12.64 -5.77 -2.54
N ALA A 137 -13.85 -6.22 -2.89
CA ALA A 137 -14.15 -7.64 -2.99
C ALA A 137 -13.31 -8.35 -4.04
N ASN A 138 -12.82 -7.62 -5.04
CA ASN A 138 -12.01 -8.18 -6.12
C ASN A 138 -10.51 -8.02 -5.91
N MET A 139 -10.09 -7.43 -4.80
CA MET A 139 -8.68 -7.22 -4.54
C MET A 139 -8.06 -8.39 -3.78
N ASN A 140 -6.75 -8.51 -3.95
CA ASN A 140 -5.94 -9.49 -3.22
C ASN A 140 -6.50 -10.90 -3.33
N THR A 141 -6.79 -11.56 -2.22
CA THR A 141 -7.28 -12.95 -2.22
C THR A 141 -8.69 -13.08 -2.76
N GLY A 142 -9.42 -11.97 -2.88
CA GLY A 142 -10.75 -11.98 -3.45
C GLY A 142 -10.78 -12.00 -4.98
N ARG A 143 -9.63 -11.79 -5.62
CA ARG A 143 -9.57 -11.69 -7.08
C ARG A 143 -9.76 -13.04 -7.73
N ILE A 144 -10.70 -13.11 -8.68
CA ILE A 144 -10.94 -14.31 -9.46
C ILE A 144 -9.97 -14.30 -10.62
N LEU A 145 -9.18 -15.35 -10.73
CA LEU A 145 -8.23 -15.52 -11.80
C LEU A 145 -8.80 -16.49 -12.82
N GLU A 146 -8.92 -16.04 -14.05
CA GLU A 146 -9.31 -16.90 -15.14
C GLU A 146 -8.06 -17.37 -15.85
N GLY A 147 -7.96 -18.62 -15.96
CA GLY A 147 -6.89 -19.17 -16.54
C GLY A 147 -6.16 -19.76 -17.14
#